data_bfa04536d7e1e8682e7de1208ad7d5f0
#
_entry.id   bfa04536d7e1e8682e7de1208ad7d5f0
#
_cell.length_a   1.000
_cell.length_b   1.000
_cell.length_c   1.000
_cell.angle_alpha   90.00
_cell.angle_beta   90.00
_cell.angle_gamma   90.00
#
_symmetry.space_group_name_H-M   'P 1'
#
loop_
_entity.id
_entity.type
_entity.pdbx_description
1 polymer ?
#
loop_
_entity_poly.entity_id
_entity_poly.type
_entity_poly.pdbx_seq_one_letter_code
_entity_poly.pdbx_strand_id
1 'polypeptide(L)'
;MKVSVIVPALNEEKYIGYLFKGLKEQSFKDFEVIVADGGSTDRTREIAKKNGAKVVVEKRRGIARGRNAGAKVAKGELLVFIDADTMPTKDLLKAYVENVKGDVVAATGPILPLEKTNKRTELGYKFVSIFFVKLAIKIGRPSIVGSNFAVKREAFEKAGRFNDNLITYEDWDLSKRLKKLGRIKYVDEAIVRTSARRIFAWGIFGFFKFHVGNIFRYNLLKKPKEEYEPIR
;
A
#
# COMPACT_ATOMS: atom_id res chain seq x y z
N MET A 1 13.79 15.99 3.46
CA MET A 1 12.49 15.67 2.81
C MET A 1 11.61 14.97 3.83
N LYS A 2 10.55 15.62 4.27
CA LYS A 2 9.62 15.07 5.26
C LYS A 2 8.74 13.98 4.64
N VAL A 3 8.49 12.90 5.39
CA VAL A 3 7.65 11.78 4.95
C VAL A 3 6.28 11.82 5.62
N SER A 4 5.21 11.54 4.89
CA SER A 4 3.89 11.24 5.48
C SER A 4 3.54 9.78 5.18
N VAL A 5 3.40 8.99 6.24
CA VAL A 5 2.91 7.61 6.15
C VAL A 5 1.39 7.63 6.23
N ILE A 6 0.72 7.13 5.19
CA ILE A 6 -0.73 7.14 5.03
C ILE A 6 -1.25 5.71 5.12
N VAL A 7 -2.15 5.48 6.06
CA VAL A 7 -2.64 4.15 6.42
C VAL A 7 -4.16 4.13 6.30
N PRO A 8 -4.73 3.54 5.26
CA PRO A 8 -6.16 3.26 5.22
C PRO A 8 -6.49 2.15 6.23
N ALA A 9 -7.52 2.34 7.06
CA ALA A 9 -7.90 1.38 8.07
C ALA A 9 -9.42 1.24 8.19
N LEU A 10 -9.91 0.01 8.39
CA LEU A 10 -11.31 -0.28 8.72
C LEU A 10 -11.40 -1.57 9.54
N ASN A 11 -11.66 -1.44 10.85
CA ASN A 11 -11.73 -2.56 11.80
C ASN A 11 -10.46 -3.43 11.79
N GLU A 12 -9.34 -2.83 12.11
CA GLU A 12 -7.99 -3.44 12.09
C GLU A 12 -7.36 -3.50 13.50
N GLU A 13 -8.16 -3.49 14.58
CA GLU A 13 -7.64 -3.51 15.95
C GLU A 13 -6.66 -4.65 16.24
N LYS A 14 -6.83 -5.80 15.56
CA LYS A 14 -5.97 -6.99 15.73
C LYS A 14 -4.59 -6.82 15.08
N TYR A 15 -4.48 -6.00 14.04
CA TYR A 15 -3.27 -5.92 13.20
C TYR A 15 -2.56 -4.57 13.29
N ILE A 16 -3.27 -3.47 13.49
CA ILE A 16 -2.69 -2.12 13.45
C ILE A 16 -1.54 -1.93 14.48
N GLY A 17 -1.49 -2.74 15.52
CA GLY A 17 -0.39 -2.76 16.48
C GLY A 17 0.95 -3.17 15.86
N TYR A 18 0.96 -4.09 14.90
CA TYR A 18 2.17 -4.50 14.17
C TYR A 18 2.71 -3.37 13.29
N LEU A 19 1.83 -2.61 12.64
CA LEU A 19 2.20 -1.42 11.89
C LEU A 19 2.96 -0.43 12.78
N PHE A 20 2.38 -0.07 13.93
CA PHE A 20 3.02 0.90 14.84
C PHE A 20 4.30 0.38 15.45
N LYS A 21 4.42 -0.93 15.71
CA LYS A 21 5.69 -1.54 16.12
C LYS A 21 6.78 -1.28 15.08
N GLY A 22 6.53 -1.61 13.81
CA GLY A 22 7.50 -1.38 12.74
C GLY A 22 7.78 0.11 12.49
N LEU A 23 6.79 1.00 12.67
CA LEU A 23 6.99 2.45 12.53
C LEU A 23 7.87 3.04 13.65
N LYS A 24 7.75 2.57 14.88
CA LYS A 24 8.64 2.98 16.00
C LYS A 24 10.10 2.60 15.76
N GLU A 25 10.33 1.48 15.10
CA GLU A 25 11.67 0.94 14.80
C GLU A 25 12.34 1.61 13.58
N GLN A 26 11.64 2.49 12.83
CA GLN A 26 12.23 3.11 11.64
C GLN A 26 13.53 3.85 11.95
N SER A 27 14.56 3.65 11.11
CA SER A 27 15.83 4.38 11.19
C SER A 27 15.70 5.84 10.76
N PHE A 28 14.83 6.13 9.79
CA PHE A 28 14.47 7.49 9.39
C PHE A 28 13.41 8.04 10.34
N LYS A 29 13.61 9.26 10.89
CA LYS A 29 12.76 9.80 11.97
C LYS A 29 11.89 11.00 11.58
N ASP A 30 12.16 11.70 10.46
CA ASP A 30 11.38 12.88 10.06
C ASP A 30 10.11 12.46 9.30
N PHE A 31 9.16 11.85 10.01
CA PHE A 31 7.89 11.43 9.43
C PHE A 31 6.71 11.70 10.35
N GLU A 32 5.53 11.80 9.75
CA GLU A 32 4.24 11.78 10.42
C GLU A 32 3.44 10.54 9.98
N VAL A 33 2.50 10.13 10.83
CA VAL A 33 1.59 9.00 10.54
C VAL A 33 0.16 9.51 10.49
N ILE A 34 -0.56 9.16 9.41
CA ILE A 34 -1.96 9.53 9.20
C ILE A 34 -2.75 8.25 8.96
N VAL A 35 -3.68 7.95 9.87
CA VAL A 35 -4.61 6.84 9.73
C VAL A 35 -5.92 7.38 9.15
N ALA A 36 -6.25 6.96 7.93
CA ALA A 36 -7.51 7.26 7.26
C ALA A 36 -8.52 6.16 7.57
N ASP A 37 -9.36 6.41 8.57
CA ASP A 37 -10.31 5.45 9.12
C ASP A 37 -11.62 5.45 8.34
N GLY A 38 -12.03 4.29 7.84
CA GLY A 38 -13.24 4.08 7.05
C GLY A 38 -14.54 4.01 7.86
N GLY A 39 -14.53 4.44 9.12
CA GLY A 39 -15.65 4.33 10.04
C GLY A 39 -15.60 3.07 10.92
N SER A 40 -14.43 2.73 11.44
CA SER A 40 -14.23 1.57 12.33
C SER A 40 -15.14 1.61 13.54
N THR A 41 -15.64 0.44 13.94
CA THR A 41 -16.49 0.22 15.12
C THR A 41 -15.73 -0.44 16.27
N ASP A 42 -14.51 -0.90 16.01
CA ASP A 42 -13.57 -1.48 16.97
C ASP A 42 -12.59 -0.44 17.54
N ARG A 43 -11.54 -0.88 18.23
CA ARG A 43 -10.53 0.01 18.85
C ARG A 43 -9.46 0.53 17.87
N THR A 44 -9.62 0.36 16.57
CA THR A 44 -8.63 0.82 15.56
C THR A 44 -8.24 2.27 15.77
N ARG A 45 -9.22 3.18 15.90
CA ARG A 45 -8.96 4.63 16.07
C ARG A 45 -8.29 4.97 17.39
N GLU A 46 -8.68 4.27 18.47
CA GLU A 46 -8.07 4.43 19.79
C GLU A 46 -6.59 4.06 19.74
N ILE A 47 -6.28 2.88 19.19
CA ILE A 47 -4.90 2.38 19.06
C ILE A 47 -4.07 3.36 18.20
N ALA A 48 -4.63 3.86 17.09
CA ALA A 48 -3.95 4.82 16.23
C ALA A 48 -3.59 6.11 16.99
N LYS A 49 -4.55 6.72 17.69
CA LYS A 49 -4.32 7.94 18.48
C LYS A 49 -3.30 7.74 19.59
N LYS A 50 -3.39 6.62 20.34
CA LYS A 50 -2.44 6.25 21.41
C LYS A 50 -1.00 6.14 20.89
N ASN A 51 -0.80 5.79 19.63
CA ASN A 51 0.50 5.72 18.98
C ASN A 51 0.91 7.02 18.27
N GLY A 52 0.21 8.14 18.49
CA GLY A 52 0.57 9.46 17.97
C GLY A 52 0.16 9.71 16.52
N ALA A 53 -0.66 8.85 15.92
CA ALA A 53 -1.13 9.08 14.57
C ALA A 53 -2.24 10.15 14.52
N LYS A 54 -2.21 10.98 13.46
CA LYS A 54 -3.35 11.81 13.08
C LYS A 54 -4.42 10.93 12.47
N VAL A 55 -5.63 10.94 13.05
CA VAL A 55 -6.76 10.17 12.54
C VAL A 55 -7.69 11.05 11.72
N VAL A 56 -7.98 10.63 10.49
CA VAL A 56 -8.97 11.26 9.59
C VAL A 56 -10.07 10.24 9.32
N VAL A 57 -11.33 10.62 9.42
CA VAL A 57 -12.46 9.71 9.18
C VAL A 57 -13.03 9.96 7.77
N GLU A 58 -13.01 8.93 6.93
CA GLU A 58 -13.63 8.92 5.60
C GLU A 58 -14.66 7.77 5.52
N LYS A 59 -15.92 8.09 5.80
CA LYS A 59 -17.00 7.08 5.89
C LYS A 59 -17.46 6.54 4.54
N ARG A 60 -17.15 7.21 3.44
CA ARG A 60 -17.50 6.70 2.10
C ARG A 60 -16.64 5.48 1.79
N ARG A 61 -17.27 4.39 1.38
CA ARG A 61 -16.57 3.14 1.08
C ARG A 61 -15.54 3.30 -0.03
N GLY A 62 -14.42 2.60 0.09
CA GLY A 62 -13.37 2.52 -0.92
C GLY A 62 -11.99 2.85 -0.38
N ILE A 63 -11.02 1.97 -0.61
CA ILE A 63 -9.63 2.13 -0.16
C ILE A 63 -8.97 3.36 -0.80
N ALA A 64 -9.29 3.65 -2.08
CA ALA A 64 -8.84 4.84 -2.79
C ALA A 64 -9.23 6.13 -2.06
N ARG A 65 -10.48 6.22 -1.60
CA ARG A 65 -10.99 7.37 -0.84
C ARG A 65 -10.28 7.56 0.49
N GLY A 66 -10.07 6.46 1.24
CA GLY A 66 -9.30 6.50 2.47
C GLY A 66 -7.87 7.01 2.23
N ARG A 67 -7.17 6.48 1.22
CA ARG A 67 -5.83 6.93 0.86
C ARG A 67 -5.81 8.40 0.43
N ASN A 68 -6.77 8.85 -0.37
CA ASN A 68 -6.91 10.24 -0.77
C ASN A 68 -7.20 11.17 0.43
N ALA A 69 -8.07 10.77 1.36
CA ALA A 69 -8.37 11.52 2.56
C ALA A 69 -7.12 11.70 3.45
N GLY A 70 -6.34 10.63 3.62
CA GLY A 70 -5.06 10.72 4.32
C GLY A 70 -4.06 11.62 3.62
N ALA A 71 -3.91 11.50 2.30
CA ALA A 71 -3.01 12.31 1.50
C ALA A 71 -3.36 13.81 1.53
N LYS A 72 -4.64 14.15 1.60
CA LYS A 72 -5.13 15.54 1.65
C LYS A 72 -4.63 16.30 2.89
N VAL A 73 -4.46 15.63 4.02
CA VAL A 73 -4.02 16.25 5.28
C VAL A 73 -2.55 16.01 5.60
N ALA A 74 -1.86 15.27 4.76
CA ALA A 74 -0.44 14.97 4.84
C ALA A 74 0.39 16.24 4.61
N LYS A 75 1.57 16.35 5.24
CA LYS A 75 2.48 17.51 5.13
C LYS A 75 3.82 17.15 4.48
N GLY A 76 4.16 15.86 4.38
CA GLY A 76 5.42 15.39 3.82
C GLY A 76 5.50 15.60 2.30
N GLU A 77 6.69 15.74 1.78
CA GLU A 77 6.98 15.82 0.34
C GLU A 77 6.95 14.43 -0.31
N LEU A 78 7.22 13.40 0.49
CA LEU A 78 7.12 12.00 0.11
C LEU A 78 5.92 11.38 0.83
N LEU A 79 4.98 10.84 0.07
CA LEU A 79 3.85 10.08 0.59
C LEU A 79 4.19 8.60 0.55
N VAL A 80 4.06 7.90 1.68
CA VAL A 80 4.27 6.45 1.79
C VAL A 80 2.96 5.80 2.19
N PHE A 81 2.45 4.91 1.37
CA PHE A 81 1.20 4.20 1.62
C PHE A 81 1.50 2.78 2.11
N ILE A 82 0.93 2.45 3.28
CA ILE A 82 1.07 1.14 3.93
C ILE A 82 -0.30 0.75 4.47
N ASP A 83 -0.72 -0.50 4.29
CA ASP A 83 -2.00 -0.97 4.84
C ASP A 83 -1.91 -1.22 6.35
N ALA A 84 -3.04 -1.15 7.06
CA ALA A 84 -3.09 -1.24 8.53
C ALA A 84 -2.68 -2.62 9.09
N ASP A 85 -2.72 -3.68 8.27
CA ASP A 85 -2.29 -5.04 8.59
C ASP A 85 -0.85 -5.35 8.16
N THR A 86 -0.06 -4.30 7.94
CA THR A 86 1.29 -4.39 7.36
C THR A 86 2.33 -3.79 8.30
N MET A 87 3.36 -4.57 8.63
CA MET A 87 4.50 -4.16 9.45
C MET A 87 5.68 -3.77 8.56
N PRO A 88 6.11 -2.49 8.55
CA PRO A 88 7.31 -2.08 7.83
C PRO A 88 8.58 -2.59 8.53
N THR A 89 9.61 -2.93 7.75
CA THR A 89 10.95 -3.23 8.30
C THR A 89 11.67 -1.94 8.69
N LYS A 90 12.71 -2.05 9.52
CA LYS A 90 13.44 -0.92 10.14
C LYS A 90 13.89 0.17 9.16
N ASP A 91 14.26 -0.18 7.95
CA ASP A 91 14.84 0.76 6.99
C ASP A 91 13.91 1.12 5.83
N LEU A 92 12.60 0.79 5.91
CA LEU A 92 11.63 1.05 4.85
C LEU A 92 11.61 2.52 4.42
N LEU A 93 11.43 3.43 5.37
CA LEU A 93 11.30 4.86 5.05
C LEU A 93 12.62 5.44 4.54
N LYS A 94 13.76 5.01 5.10
CA LYS A 94 15.10 5.38 4.63
C LYS A 94 15.30 4.93 3.18
N ALA A 95 14.96 3.68 2.86
CA ALA A 95 15.09 3.14 1.51
C ALA A 95 14.26 3.96 0.50
N TYR A 96 13.05 4.35 0.84
CA TYR A 96 12.25 5.20 -0.03
C TYR A 96 12.82 6.61 -0.20
N VAL A 97 13.25 7.26 0.89
CA VAL A 97 13.85 8.60 0.85
C VAL A 97 15.11 8.63 -0.01
N GLU A 98 15.93 7.58 0.03
CA GLU A 98 17.15 7.47 -0.75
C GLU A 98 16.91 7.18 -2.23
N ASN A 99 15.82 6.48 -2.58
CA ASN A 99 15.56 6.01 -3.92
C ASN A 99 14.53 6.83 -4.72
N VAL A 100 13.65 7.60 -4.06
CA VAL A 100 12.67 8.47 -4.75
C VAL A 100 13.23 9.87 -4.92
N LYS A 101 14.19 10.01 -5.84
CA LYS A 101 14.92 11.25 -6.16
C LYS A 101 15.03 11.45 -7.67
N GLY A 102 15.37 12.69 -8.07
CA GLY A 102 15.55 13.02 -9.48
C GLY A 102 14.28 12.73 -10.29
N ASP A 103 14.40 11.96 -11.36
CA ASP A 103 13.32 11.52 -12.25
C ASP A 103 12.48 10.35 -11.71
N VAL A 104 12.91 9.72 -10.59
CA VAL A 104 12.09 8.70 -9.90
C VAL A 104 10.96 9.37 -9.15
N VAL A 105 9.73 9.17 -9.62
CA VAL A 105 8.52 9.78 -9.05
C VAL A 105 7.82 8.90 -8.03
N ALA A 106 8.01 7.58 -8.13
CA ALA A 106 7.44 6.60 -7.19
C ALA A 106 8.35 5.36 -7.08
N ALA A 107 8.18 4.62 -5.99
CA ALA A 107 8.84 3.35 -5.76
C ALA A 107 7.93 2.38 -5.01
N THR A 108 8.15 1.08 -5.23
CA THR A 108 7.52 -0.01 -4.48
C THR A 108 8.58 -1.05 -4.11
N GLY A 109 8.28 -1.93 -3.18
CA GLY A 109 9.24 -2.93 -2.71
C GLY A 109 8.61 -4.28 -2.37
N PRO A 110 9.41 -5.21 -1.83
CA PRO A 110 8.96 -6.55 -1.47
C PRO A 110 7.85 -6.54 -0.42
N ILE A 111 6.90 -7.48 -0.59
CA ILE A 111 5.88 -7.80 0.40
C ILE A 111 6.11 -9.25 0.81
N LEU A 112 6.28 -9.48 2.10
CA LEU A 112 6.46 -10.80 2.69
C LEU A 112 5.31 -11.09 3.67
N PRO A 113 5.01 -12.35 3.99
CA PRO A 113 4.00 -12.66 4.99
C PRO A 113 4.45 -12.22 6.40
N LEU A 114 3.50 -11.72 7.20
CA LEU A 114 3.72 -11.35 8.59
C LEU A 114 3.76 -12.60 9.48
N GLU A 115 2.80 -13.50 9.25
CA GLU A 115 2.69 -14.76 9.98
C GLU A 115 3.65 -15.82 9.41
N LYS A 116 4.00 -16.80 10.26
CA LYS A 116 4.72 -17.99 9.78
C LYS A 116 3.83 -18.75 8.78
N THR A 117 4.33 -18.92 7.59
CA THR A 117 3.65 -19.63 6.51
C THR A 117 4.49 -20.84 6.07
N ASN A 118 3.87 -21.76 5.35
CA ASN A 118 4.61 -22.86 4.72
C ASN A 118 5.48 -22.34 3.56
N LYS A 119 6.50 -23.11 3.17
CA LYS A 119 7.44 -22.76 2.09
C LYS A 119 6.76 -22.40 0.76
N ARG A 120 5.63 -23.05 0.43
CA ARG A 120 4.89 -22.78 -0.81
C ARG A 120 4.26 -21.39 -0.78
N THR A 121 3.65 -21.02 0.33
CA THR A 121 3.06 -19.67 0.52
C THR A 121 4.12 -18.59 0.49
N GLU A 122 5.25 -18.79 1.19
CA GLU A 122 6.37 -17.85 1.17
C GLU A 122 6.95 -17.68 -0.25
N LEU A 123 7.13 -18.78 -0.97
CA LEU A 123 7.59 -18.74 -2.36
C LEU A 123 6.60 -18.02 -3.27
N GLY A 124 5.30 -18.21 -3.07
CA GLY A 124 4.25 -17.49 -3.78
C GLY A 124 4.30 -15.98 -3.56
N TYR A 125 4.48 -15.52 -2.31
CA TYR A 125 4.70 -14.11 -2.01
C TYR A 125 5.92 -13.54 -2.72
N LYS A 126 7.06 -14.22 -2.63
CA LYS A 126 8.29 -13.80 -3.31
C LYS A 126 8.12 -13.75 -4.82
N PHE A 127 7.46 -14.74 -5.40
CA PHE A 127 7.21 -14.78 -6.84
C PHE A 127 6.35 -13.60 -7.30
N VAL A 128 5.24 -13.31 -6.62
CA VAL A 128 4.33 -12.22 -7.02
C VAL A 128 4.94 -10.86 -6.71
N SER A 129 5.35 -10.62 -5.46
CA SER A 129 5.76 -9.29 -5.03
C SER A 129 7.15 -8.90 -5.48
N ILE A 130 8.02 -9.87 -5.78
CA ILE A 130 9.39 -9.59 -6.22
C ILE A 130 9.51 -9.80 -7.72
N PHE A 131 9.36 -11.05 -8.19
CA PHE A 131 9.64 -11.38 -9.59
C PHE A 131 8.67 -10.70 -10.55
N PHE A 132 7.35 -10.82 -10.29
CA PHE A 132 6.33 -10.29 -11.20
C PHE A 132 6.34 -8.76 -11.24
N VAL A 133 6.44 -8.10 -10.08
CA VAL A 133 6.48 -6.62 -10.01
C VAL A 133 7.76 -6.07 -10.64
N LYS A 134 8.94 -6.68 -10.36
CA LYS A 134 10.19 -6.29 -11.00
C LYS A 134 10.13 -6.45 -12.51
N LEU A 135 9.60 -7.57 -12.99
CA LEU A 135 9.46 -7.82 -14.43
C LEU A 135 8.52 -6.80 -15.07
N ALA A 136 7.37 -6.52 -14.44
CA ALA A 136 6.41 -5.53 -14.93
C ALA A 136 7.04 -4.13 -15.05
N ILE A 137 7.83 -3.71 -14.06
CA ILE A 137 8.57 -2.44 -14.12
C ILE A 137 9.61 -2.47 -15.24
N LYS A 138 10.38 -3.56 -15.37
CA LYS A 138 11.42 -3.72 -16.40
C LYS A 138 10.87 -3.63 -17.82
N ILE A 139 9.71 -4.25 -18.09
CA ILE A 139 9.05 -4.19 -19.41
C ILE A 139 8.21 -2.93 -19.63
N GLY A 140 8.34 -1.96 -18.72
CA GLY A 140 7.64 -0.68 -18.83
C GLY A 140 6.14 -0.74 -18.55
N ARG A 141 5.66 -1.76 -17.85
CA ARG A 141 4.28 -1.87 -17.33
C ARG A 141 4.27 -1.82 -15.80
N PRO A 142 4.71 -0.70 -15.18
CA PRO A 142 4.88 -0.64 -13.74
C PRO A 142 3.56 -0.87 -13.02
N SER A 143 3.65 -1.64 -11.94
CA SER A 143 2.57 -1.87 -11.00
C SER A 143 3.13 -1.59 -9.61
N ILE A 144 2.78 -0.44 -9.02
CA ILE A 144 2.99 -0.24 -7.59
C ILE A 144 2.01 -1.14 -6.82
N VAL A 145 2.39 -1.54 -5.64
CA VAL A 145 1.51 -2.36 -4.78
C VAL A 145 0.96 -1.48 -3.67
N GLY A 146 -0.36 -1.36 -3.61
CA GLY A 146 -1.06 -0.41 -2.75
C GLY A 146 -0.71 -0.46 -1.27
N SER A 147 -0.29 -1.63 -0.75
CA SER A 147 0.14 -1.82 0.63
C SER A 147 1.61 -1.50 0.90
N ASN A 148 2.41 -1.19 -0.13
CA ASN A 148 3.85 -0.89 0.00
C ASN A 148 4.36 -0.04 -1.15
N PHE A 149 4.14 1.26 -1.11
CA PHE A 149 4.77 2.16 -2.09
C PHE A 149 4.97 3.58 -1.55
N ALA A 150 5.91 4.28 -2.17
CA ALA A 150 6.17 5.70 -1.95
C ALA A 150 5.99 6.46 -3.26
N VAL A 151 5.55 7.71 -3.16
CA VAL A 151 5.36 8.60 -4.30
C VAL A 151 5.66 10.05 -3.90
N LYS A 152 6.33 10.82 -4.77
CA LYS A 152 6.44 12.27 -4.58
C LYS A 152 5.07 12.89 -4.54
N ARG A 153 4.80 13.75 -3.54
CA ARG A 153 3.52 14.44 -3.43
C ARG A 153 3.15 15.16 -4.73
N GLU A 154 4.09 15.91 -5.30
CA GLU A 154 3.86 16.65 -6.54
C GLU A 154 3.41 15.72 -7.68
N ALA A 155 4.06 14.56 -7.83
CA ALA A 155 3.71 13.58 -8.85
C ALA A 155 2.34 12.94 -8.57
N PHE A 156 2.01 12.67 -7.31
CA PHE A 156 0.71 12.13 -6.88
C PHE A 156 -0.43 13.11 -7.23
N GLU A 157 -0.23 14.39 -6.92
CA GLU A 157 -1.21 15.44 -7.25
C GLU A 157 -1.36 15.64 -8.76
N LYS A 158 -0.23 15.74 -9.51
CA LYS A 158 -0.24 15.87 -10.98
C LYS A 158 -0.84 14.64 -11.68
N ALA A 159 -0.70 13.47 -11.10
CA ALA A 159 -1.34 12.25 -11.59
C ALA A 159 -2.87 12.25 -11.32
N GLY A 160 -3.42 13.19 -10.55
CA GLY A 160 -4.84 13.24 -10.19
C GLY A 160 -5.22 12.30 -9.06
N ARG A 161 -4.27 11.91 -8.20
CA ARG A 161 -4.48 11.07 -7.01
C ARG A 161 -5.03 9.68 -7.36
N PHE A 162 -5.55 8.94 -6.38
CA PHE A 162 -6.31 7.71 -6.66
C PHE A 162 -7.68 8.05 -7.26
N ASN A 163 -8.17 7.19 -8.16
CA ASN A 163 -9.52 7.31 -8.68
C ASN A 163 -10.53 6.78 -7.65
N ASP A 164 -11.32 7.67 -7.08
CA ASP A 164 -12.33 7.37 -6.04
C ASP A 164 -13.44 6.41 -6.49
N ASN A 165 -13.61 6.21 -7.80
CA ASN A 165 -14.61 5.30 -8.37
C ASN A 165 -14.09 3.86 -8.49
N LEU A 166 -12.79 3.62 -8.21
CA LEU A 166 -12.21 2.29 -8.23
C LEU A 166 -12.23 1.67 -6.83
N ILE A 167 -12.89 0.54 -6.69
CA ILE A 167 -12.91 -0.26 -5.46
C ILE A 167 -11.68 -1.16 -5.37
N THR A 168 -11.18 -1.59 -6.52
CA THR A 168 -9.95 -2.38 -6.67
C THR A 168 -9.17 -1.85 -7.86
N TYR A 169 -7.85 -2.13 -7.94
CA TYR A 169 -6.96 -1.69 -9.03
C TYR A 169 -6.66 -0.18 -9.07
N GLU A 170 -6.98 0.52 -8.01
CA GLU A 170 -6.66 1.94 -7.84
C GLU A 170 -5.17 2.22 -7.90
N ASP A 171 -4.35 1.29 -7.42
CA ASP A 171 -2.88 1.33 -7.44
C ASP A 171 -2.32 1.13 -8.86
N TRP A 172 -2.89 0.20 -9.60
CA TRP A 172 -2.48 -0.04 -10.99
C TRP A 172 -2.88 1.10 -11.93
N ASP A 173 -4.08 1.66 -11.77
CA ASP A 173 -4.52 2.86 -12.49
C ASP A 173 -3.59 4.05 -12.18
N LEU A 174 -3.28 4.27 -10.90
CA LEU A 174 -2.33 5.31 -10.48
C LEU A 174 -0.93 5.08 -11.09
N SER A 175 -0.45 3.83 -11.13
CA SER A 175 0.85 3.48 -11.72
C SER A 175 0.96 3.90 -13.17
N LYS A 176 -0.10 3.69 -13.96
CA LYS A 176 -0.14 4.09 -15.38
C LYS A 176 -0.03 5.60 -15.55
N ARG A 177 -0.67 6.36 -14.66
CA ARG A 177 -0.64 7.83 -14.70
C ARG A 177 0.70 8.37 -14.22
N LEU A 178 1.27 7.81 -13.15
CA LEU A 178 2.59 8.19 -12.62
C LEU A 178 3.72 7.91 -13.61
N LYS A 179 3.66 6.81 -14.36
CA LYS A 179 4.66 6.49 -15.39
C LYS A 179 4.83 7.59 -16.44
N LYS A 180 3.78 8.35 -16.72
CA LYS A 180 3.84 9.48 -17.67
C LYS A 180 4.58 10.70 -17.09
N LEU A 181 4.81 10.74 -15.79
CA LEU A 181 5.43 11.84 -15.07
C LEU A 181 6.89 11.57 -14.70
N GLY A 182 7.33 10.30 -14.73
CA GLY A 182 8.69 9.92 -14.43
C GLY A 182 8.85 8.41 -14.22
N ARG A 183 10.02 8.00 -13.74
CA ARG A 183 10.32 6.59 -13.49
C ARG A 183 9.66 6.08 -12.23
N ILE A 184 9.21 4.82 -12.27
CA ILE A 184 8.80 4.04 -11.10
C ILE A 184 9.90 3.00 -10.84
N LYS A 185 10.42 2.95 -9.61
CA LYS A 185 11.54 2.09 -9.21
C LYS A 185 11.06 0.95 -8.31
N TYR A 186 11.63 -0.23 -8.48
CA TYR A 186 11.56 -1.29 -7.48
C TYR A 186 12.76 -1.16 -6.53
N VAL A 187 12.52 -1.16 -5.23
CA VAL A 187 13.53 -0.97 -4.18
C VAL A 187 13.53 -2.22 -3.29
N ASP A 188 14.58 -3.04 -3.42
CA ASP A 188 14.70 -4.33 -2.73
C ASP A 188 14.74 -4.20 -1.21
N GLU A 189 15.26 -3.10 -0.71
CA GLU A 189 15.39 -2.80 0.73
C GLU A 189 14.07 -2.30 1.34
N ALA A 190 13.11 -1.86 0.52
CA ALA A 190 11.82 -1.34 0.99
C ALA A 190 10.84 -2.47 1.31
N ILE A 191 11.16 -3.28 2.31
CA ILE A 191 10.44 -4.50 2.66
C ILE A 191 9.34 -4.19 3.68
N VAL A 192 8.16 -4.80 3.45
CA VAL A 192 7.08 -4.87 4.44
C VAL A 192 6.67 -6.33 4.68
N ARG A 193 6.04 -6.58 5.83
CA ARG A 193 5.38 -7.85 6.14
C ARG A 193 3.89 -7.60 6.33
N THR A 194 3.05 -8.20 5.49
CA THR A 194 1.59 -8.04 5.54
C THR A 194 0.91 -9.33 5.99
N SER A 195 -0.26 -9.19 6.62
CA SER A 195 -1.05 -10.34 7.04
C SER A 195 -1.40 -11.26 5.86
N ALA A 196 -1.16 -12.55 6.06
CA ALA A 196 -1.49 -13.60 5.10
C ALA A 196 -2.95 -14.06 5.19
N ARG A 197 -3.79 -13.40 6.01
CA ARG A 197 -5.19 -13.79 6.29
C ARG A 197 -6.01 -14.09 5.02
N ARG A 198 -5.78 -13.36 3.93
CA ARG A 198 -6.47 -13.60 2.64
C ARG A 198 -6.04 -14.89 1.98
N ILE A 199 -4.74 -15.20 2.03
CA ILE A 199 -4.24 -16.47 1.49
C ILE A 199 -4.74 -17.63 2.35
N PHE A 200 -4.83 -17.45 3.67
CA PHE A 200 -5.40 -18.48 4.54
C PHE A 200 -6.88 -18.71 4.26
N ALA A 201 -7.65 -17.64 3.99
CA ALA A 201 -9.09 -17.76 3.72
C ALA A 201 -9.42 -18.29 2.32
N TRP A 202 -8.71 -17.86 1.28
CA TRP A 202 -9.01 -18.20 -0.12
C TRP A 202 -8.13 -19.30 -0.69
N GLY A 203 -7.08 -19.69 0.00
CA GLY A 203 -5.98 -20.48 -0.53
C GLY A 203 -5.16 -19.70 -1.57
N ILE A 204 -3.97 -20.19 -1.86
CA ILE A 204 -3.06 -19.51 -2.81
C ILE A 204 -3.67 -19.44 -4.22
N PHE A 205 -4.40 -20.46 -4.63
CA PHE A 205 -5.04 -20.51 -5.95
C PHE A 205 -6.21 -19.53 -6.07
N GLY A 206 -7.04 -19.40 -5.01
CA GLY A 206 -8.14 -18.42 -4.94
C GLY A 206 -7.62 -16.99 -5.00
N PHE A 207 -6.52 -16.72 -4.29
CA PHE A 207 -5.85 -15.43 -4.32
C PHE A 207 -5.35 -15.06 -5.73
N PHE A 208 -4.67 -15.99 -6.41
CA PHE A 208 -4.23 -15.78 -7.80
C PHE A 208 -5.39 -15.59 -8.77
N LYS A 209 -6.42 -16.46 -8.69
CA LYS A 209 -7.61 -16.38 -9.56
C LYS A 209 -8.31 -15.03 -9.41
N PHE A 210 -8.39 -14.50 -8.19
CA PHE A 210 -8.96 -13.17 -7.93
C PHE A 210 -8.14 -12.07 -8.61
N HIS A 211 -6.82 -12.05 -8.42
CA HIS A 211 -5.97 -10.99 -8.98
C HIS A 211 -5.87 -11.07 -10.51
N VAL A 212 -5.65 -12.25 -11.08
CA VAL A 212 -5.57 -12.44 -12.53
C VAL A 212 -6.92 -12.15 -13.20
N GLY A 213 -8.03 -12.64 -12.62
CA GLY A 213 -9.37 -12.38 -13.13
C GLY A 213 -9.72 -10.89 -13.15
N ASN A 214 -9.30 -10.15 -12.13
CA ASN A 214 -9.52 -8.71 -12.06
C ASN A 214 -8.65 -7.95 -13.08
N ILE A 215 -7.37 -8.34 -13.31
CA ILE A 215 -6.53 -7.77 -14.38
C ILE A 215 -7.23 -7.91 -15.73
N PHE A 216 -7.76 -9.08 -16.00
CA PHE A 216 -8.46 -9.37 -17.26
C PHE A 216 -9.73 -8.51 -17.41
N ARG A 217 -10.57 -8.46 -16.36
CA ARG A 217 -11.81 -7.65 -16.36
C ARG A 217 -11.54 -6.16 -16.53
N TYR A 218 -10.54 -5.61 -15.83
CA TYR A 218 -10.19 -4.19 -15.95
C TYR A 218 -9.68 -3.84 -17.35
N ASN A 219 -8.86 -4.70 -17.96
CA ASN A 219 -8.32 -4.43 -19.30
C ASN A 219 -9.37 -4.55 -20.41
N LEU A 220 -10.30 -5.51 -20.31
CA LEU A 220 -11.34 -5.76 -21.32
C LEU A 220 -12.59 -4.91 -21.11
N LEU A 221 -13.08 -4.82 -19.86
CA LEU A 221 -14.37 -4.22 -19.56
C LEU A 221 -14.25 -2.83 -18.93
N LYS A 222 -13.01 -2.38 -18.63
CA LYS A 222 -12.70 -1.15 -17.86
C LYS A 222 -13.50 -1.01 -16.54
N LYS A 223 -14.08 -2.12 -16.06
CA LYS A 223 -14.82 -2.19 -14.81
C LYS A 223 -14.18 -3.26 -13.92
N PRO A 224 -13.52 -2.90 -12.81
CA PRO A 224 -13.07 -3.87 -11.82
C PRO A 224 -14.28 -4.51 -11.12
N LYS A 225 -14.02 -5.60 -10.35
CA LYS A 225 -15.07 -6.24 -9.54
C LYS A 225 -15.59 -5.24 -8.50
N GLU A 226 -16.89 -5.10 -8.38
CA GLU A 226 -17.54 -4.08 -7.55
C GLU A 226 -17.55 -4.43 -6.06
N GLU A 227 -17.24 -5.67 -5.69
CA GLU A 227 -17.21 -6.11 -4.30
C GLU A 227 -15.85 -6.69 -3.92
N TYR A 228 -15.32 -6.14 -2.84
CA TYR A 228 -14.14 -6.64 -2.15
C TYR A 228 -14.56 -7.02 -0.74
N GLU A 229 -14.80 -8.33 -0.50
CA GLU A 229 -15.12 -8.80 0.85
C GLU A 229 -13.94 -8.56 1.80
N PRO A 230 -14.12 -7.77 2.86
CA PRO A 230 -13.11 -7.61 3.88
C PRO A 230 -12.99 -8.90 4.69
N ILE A 231 -11.85 -9.59 4.60
CA ILE A 231 -11.49 -10.69 5.49
C ILE A 231 -10.85 -10.06 6.73
N ARG A 232 -11.52 -10.20 7.87
CA ARG A 232 -11.16 -9.57 9.16
C ARG A 232 -10.78 -10.60 10.21
#